data_92736888a9494fb92ea0e77ae8b9abfa
#
_entry.id   92736888a9494fb92ea0e77ae8b9abfa
#
_cell.length_a   1.000
_cell.length_b   1.000
_cell.length_c   1.000
_cell.angle_alpha   90.00
_cell.angle_beta   90.00
_cell.angle_gamma   90.00
#
_symmetry.space_group_name_H-M   'P 1'
#
loop_
_entity.id
_entity.type
_entity.pdbx_description
1 polymer ?
#
loop_
_entity_poly.entity_id
_entity_poly.type
_entity_poly.pdbx_seq_one_letter_code
_entity_poly.pdbx_strand_id
1 'polypeptide(L)'
;KLLENGMPRALSRELRYFESACSDELSALPEAFAANLRLLQENFKLSDLETRILAFVYCARDVKLVNRLLCDMFDYGEQGMTLVIDTLSLALNADREDVKKALAAEGKLVSIGLLDYGESGDEFCEQIVPGAVLSPSTLSVKLSLSKLLQESFLPAPDPTLSVEHFPHLPIVSRVLLPYLKSAVAGELKGVNILFYGPPGSGKTELTRVIAK
;
A
#
# COMPACT_ATOMS: atom_id res chain seq x y z
N LYS A 1 -6.46 -4.35 29.37
CA LYS A 1 -7.57 -3.53 29.93
C LYS A 1 -8.86 -3.65 29.11
N LEU A 2 -8.81 -3.71 27.77
CA LEU A 2 -10.00 -3.98 26.92
C LEU A 2 -10.55 -5.40 27.14
N LEU A 3 -9.69 -6.39 27.43
CA LEU A 3 -10.07 -7.78 27.69
C LEU A 3 -10.77 -7.98 29.05
N GLU A 4 -10.69 -7.01 29.96
CA GLU A 4 -11.28 -7.11 31.31
C GLU A 4 -12.71 -6.57 31.41
N ASN A 5 -13.20 -5.82 30.42
CA ASN A 5 -14.51 -5.16 30.46
C ASN A 5 -15.55 -5.77 29.51
N GLY A 6 -15.90 -7.04 29.73
CA GLY A 6 -17.17 -7.56 29.23
C GLY A 6 -17.15 -8.29 27.88
N MET A 7 -16.01 -8.53 27.30
CA MET A 7 -15.90 -9.31 26.06
C MET A 7 -16.34 -10.79 26.30
N PRO A 8 -17.19 -11.38 25.46
CA PRO A 8 -17.59 -12.78 25.59
C PRO A 8 -16.38 -13.70 25.66
N ARG A 9 -16.36 -14.66 26.60
CA ARG A 9 -15.24 -15.61 26.80
C ARG A 9 -14.86 -16.39 25.55
N ALA A 10 -15.79 -16.61 24.63
CA ALA A 10 -15.55 -17.22 23.32
C ALA A 10 -14.63 -16.35 22.46
N LEU A 11 -14.89 -15.04 22.37
CA LEU A 11 -14.10 -14.08 21.59
C LEU A 11 -12.67 -13.94 22.13
N SER A 12 -12.49 -13.92 23.46
CA SER A 12 -11.18 -13.88 24.11
C SER A 12 -10.32 -15.13 23.82
N ARG A 13 -10.95 -16.28 23.61
CA ARG A 13 -10.27 -17.53 23.27
C ARG A 13 -9.84 -17.55 21.81
N GLU A 14 -10.66 -17.03 20.92
CA GLU A 14 -10.38 -16.96 19.49
C GLU A 14 -9.35 -15.87 19.16
N LEU A 15 -9.39 -14.72 19.85
CA LEU A 15 -8.36 -13.70 19.76
C LEU A 15 -6.97 -14.19 20.21
N ARG A 16 -6.89 -15.01 21.29
CA ARG A 16 -5.63 -15.63 21.70
C ARG A 16 -5.11 -16.66 20.69
N TYR A 17 -6.01 -17.36 20.03
CA TYR A 17 -5.63 -18.24 18.93
C TYR A 17 -5.08 -17.41 17.76
N PHE A 18 -5.65 -16.24 17.52
CA PHE A 18 -5.18 -15.27 16.53
C PHE A 18 -3.84 -14.62 16.92
N GLU A 19 -3.67 -14.22 18.19
CA GLU A 19 -2.37 -13.75 18.70
C GLU A 19 -1.28 -14.81 18.48
N SER A 20 -1.57 -16.07 18.76
CA SER A 20 -0.65 -17.19 18.50
C SER A 20 -0.39 -17.41 17.01
N ALA A 21 -1.40 -17.28 16.17
CA ALA A 21 -1.27 -17.46 14.72
C ALA A 21 -0.62 -16.27 14.00
N CYS A 22 -0.77 -15.05 14.55
CA CYS A 22 -0.16 -13.84 13.98
C CYS A 22 1.18 -13.47 14.62
N SER A 23 1.51 -13.95 15.81
CA SER A 23 2.80 -13.72 16.46
C SER A 23 3.93 -14.58 15.88
N ASP A 24 3.59 -15.77 15.38
CA ASP A 24 4.53 -16.66 14.73
C ASP A 24 4.47 -16.49 13.20
N GLU A 25 5.11 -15.40 12.72
CA GLU A 25 5.67 -15.30 11.39
C GLU A 25 4.69 -15.09 10.21
N LEU A 26 5.01 -14.11 9.42
CA LEU A 26 4.78 -14.08 7.96
C LEU A 26 5.01 -15.45 7.26
N SER A 27 5.64 -16.41 7.91
CA SER A 27 5.87 -17.78 7.45
C SER A 27 4.60 -18.65 7.39
N ALA A 28 3.52 -18.28 8.07
CA ALA A 28 2.23 -18.96 7.96
C ALA A 28 1.39 -18.51 6.75
N LEU A 29 1.80 -17.44 6.08
CA LEU A 29 1.13 -16.93 4.89
C LEU A 29 1.49 -17.75 3.66
N PRO A 30 0.59 -17.86 2.65
CA PRO A 30 0.94 -18.45 1.37
C PRO A 30 2.24 -17.87 0.81
N GLU A 31 3.14 -18.73 0.32
CA GLU A 31 4.48 -18.31 -0.16
C GLU A 31 4.40 -17.18 -1.18
N ALA A 32 3.42 -17.22 -2.08
CA ALA A 32 3.20 -16.17 -3.08
C ALA A 32 2.88 -14.83 -2.41
N PHE A 33 2.03 -14.83 -1.40
CA PHE A 33 1.65 -13.61 -0.70
C PHE A 33 2.82 -13.04 0.11
N ALA A 34 3.54 -13.88 0.85
CA ALA A 34 4.73 -13.45 1.59
C ALA A 34 5.80 -12.85 0.65
N ALA A 35 5.99 -13.45 -0.55
CA ALA A 35 6.90 -12.91 -1.56
C ALA A 35 6.44 -11.54 -2.09
N ASN A 36 5.15 -11.37 -2.34
CA ASN A 36 4.58 -10.11 -2.80
C ASN A 36 4.68 -9.01 -1.73
N LEU A 37 4.44 -9.34 -0.45
CA LEU A 37 4.63 -8.40 0.66
C LEU A 37 6.08 -7.93 0.79
N ARG A 38 7.06 -8.85 0.68
CA ARG A 38 8.49 -8.48 0.68
C ARG A 38 8.82 -7.55 -0.48
N LEU A 39 8.30 -7.84 -1.66
CA LEU A 39 8.49 -7.00 -2.84
C LEU A 39 7.95 -5.58 -2.60
N LEU A 40 6.77 -5.44 -1.99
CA LEU A 40 6.19 -4.15 -1.61
C LEU A 40 7.03 -3.46 -0.53
N GLN A 41 7.44 -4.20 0.51
CA GLN A 41 8.27 -3.69 1.59
C GLN A 41 9.59 -3.09 1.08
N GLU A 42 10.29 -3.81 0.22
CA GLU A 42 11.57 -3.37 -0.35
C GLU A 42 11.42 -2.14 -1.25
N ASN A 43 10.44 -2.15 -2.16
CA ASN A 43 10.29 -1.07 -3.14
C ASN A 43 9.71 0.21 -2.55
N PHE A 44 8.79 0.11 -1.59
CA PHE A 44 8.17 1.27 -0.93
C PHE A 44 8.81 1.60 0.42
N LYS A 45 9.86 0.85 0.82
CA LYS A 45 10.56 1.03 2.10
C LYS A 45 9.58 1.04 3.28
N LEU A 46 8.65 0.08 3.27
CA LEU A 46 7.68 -0.07 4.36
C LEU A 46 8.39 -0.57 5.62
N SER A 47 7.96 -0.09 6.77
CA SER A 47 8.37 -0.65 8.06
C SER A 47 7.78 -2.05 8.25
N ASP A 48 8.29 -2.80 9.22
CA ASP A 48 7.74 -4.11 9.58
C ASP A 48 6.28 -4.00 10.01
N LEU A 49 5.95 -2.98 10.82
CA LEU A 49 4.58 -2.73 11.25
C LEU A 49 3.64 -2.41 10.06
N GLU A 50 4.05 -1.53 9.15
CA GLU A 50 3.27 -1.20 7.95
C GLU A 50 3.02 -2.44 7.08
N THR A 51 4.03 -3.30 6.92
CA THR A 51 3.91 -4.55 6.17
C THR A 51 2.93 -5.52 6.83
N ARG A 52 2.97 -5.64 8.16
CA ARG A 52 2.05 -6.49 8.94
C ARG A 52 0.62 -5.96 8.92
N ILE A 53 0.42 -4.64 9.00
CA ILE A 53 -0.89 -4.01 8.84
C ILE A 53 -1.47 -4.34 7.45
N LEU A 54 -0.67 -4.15 6.40
CA LEU A 54 -1.08 -4.46 5.03
C LEU A 54 -1.48 -5.95 4.89
N ALA A 55 -0.65 -6.85 5.42
CA ALA A 55 -0.94 -8.28 5.43
C ALA A 55 -2.26 -8.60 6.17
N PHE A 56 -2.48 -7.99 7.32
CA PHE A 56 -3.69 -8.20 8.11
C PHE A 56 -4.95 -7.75 7.37
N VAL A 57 -4.94 -6.56 6.77
CA VAL A 57 -6.09 -6.03 6.01
C VAL A 57 -6.45 -6.94 4.82
N TYR A 58 -5.44 -7.46 4.11
CA TYR A 58 -5.68 -8.44 3.06
C TYR A 58 -6.28 -9.74 3.58
N CYS A 59 -5.73 -10.29 4.67
CA CYS A 59 -6.26 -11.50 5.29
C CYS A 59 -7.67 -11.28 5.83
N ALA A 60 -7.93 -10.14 6.44
CA ALA A 60 -9.25 -9.77 6.96
C ALA A 60 -10.33 -9.79 5.87
N ARG A 61 -9.97 -9.35 4.66
CA ARG A 61 -10.90 -9.33 3.53
C ARG A 61 -11.12 -10.70 2.89
N ASP A 62 -10.04 -11.46 2.65
CA ASP A 62 -10.09 -12.62 1.75
C ASP A 62 -10.20 -13.95 2.51
N VAL A 63 -9.84 -13.99 3.80
CA VAL A 63 -9.98 -15.16 4.64
C VAL A 63 -11.31 -15.12 5.38
N LYS A 64 -12.30 -15.88 4.91
CA LYS A 64 -13.68 -15.87 5.43
C LYS A 64 -13.79 -15.98 6.96
N LEU A 65 -12.92 -16.78 7.60
CA LEU A 65 -12.92 -16.93 9.04
C LEU A 65 -12.51 -15.64 9.74
N VAL A 66 -11.46 -14.97 9.23
CA VAL A 66 -10.96 -13.71 9.78
C VAL A 66 -12.02 -12.61 9.62
N ASN A 67 -12.58 -12.50 8.42
CA ASN A 67 -13.64 -11.54 8.11
C ASN A 67 -14.82 -11.69 9.08
N ARG A 68 -15.32 -12.92 9.26
CA ARG A 68 -16.45 -13.21 10.16
C ARG A 68 -16.16 -12.84 11.62
N LEU A 69 -14.96 -13.17 12.12
CA LEU A 69 -14.56 -12.82 13.48
C LEU A 69 -14.51 -11.31 13.69
N LEU A 70 -14.02 -10.58 12.69
CA LEU A 70 -13.97 -9.12 12.74
C LEU A 70 -15.37 -8.52 12.70
N CYS A 71 -16.27 -9.01 11.83
CA CYS A 71 -17.67 -8.57 11.81
C CYS A 71 -18.34 -8.77 13.18
N ASP A 72 -18.18 -9.97 13.77
CA ASP A 72 -18.75 -10.26 15.10
C ASP A 72 -18.18 -9.33 16.20
N MET A 73 -16.93 -8.88 16.07
CA MET A 73 -16.32 -7.90 17.00
C MET A 73 -16.89 -6.50 16.84
N PHE A 74 -17.16 -6.08 15.60
CA PHE A 74 -17.68 -4.75 15.30
C PHE A 74 -19.15 -4.57 15.63
N ASP A 75 -19.94 -5.65 15.65
CA ASP A 75 -21.37 -5.63 16.06
C ASP A 75 -21.57 -5.23 17.53
N TYR A 76 -20.55 -5.35 18.39
CA TYR A 76 -20.67 -5.17 19.84
C TYR A 76 -19.95 -3.95 20.42
N GLY A 77 -19.34 -3.10 19.61
CA GLY A 77 -18.44 -2.06 20.09
C GLY A 77 -18.62 -0.67 19.49
N GLU A 78 -17.70 0.21 19.81
CA GLU A 78 -17.55 1.51 19.16
C GLU A 78 -17.20 1.29 17.69
N GLN A 79 -17.86 2.03 16.81
CA GLN A 79 -17.67 1.94 15.36
C GLN A 79 -16.60 2.93 14.88
N GLY A 80 -16.07 2.70 13.69
CA GLY A 80 -15.19 3.62 13.00
C GLY A 80 -13.68 3.35 13.20
N MET A 81 -12.86 4.29 12.74
CA MET A 81 -11.41 4.16 12.68
C MET A 81 -10.73 3.89 14.03
N THR A 82 -11.33 4.33 15.13
CA THR A 82 -10.82 4.05 16.49
C THR A 82 -10.79 2.56 16.76
N LEU A 83 -11.85 1.83 16.42
CA LEU A 83 -11.92 0.39 16.60
C LEU A 83 -10.97 -0.35 15.66
N VAL A 84 -10.77 0.15 14.43
CA VAL A 84 -9.76 -0.39 13.50
C VAL A 84 -8.36 -0.32 14.12
N ILE A 85 -7.99 0.85 14.67
CA ILE A 85 -6.70 1.07 15.32
C ILE A 85 -6.54 0.12 16.53
N ASP A 86 -7.56 0.02 17.37
CA ASP A 86 -7.52 -0.82 18.57
C ASP A 86 -7.44 -2.32 18.20
N THR A 87 -8.17 -2.74 17.18
CA THR A 87 -8.13 -4.11 16.65
C THR A 87 -6.75 -4.45 16.10
N LEU A 88 -6.19 -3.59 15.27
CA LEU A 88 -4.85 -3.78 14.71
C LEU A 88 -3.76 -3.76 15.79
N SER A 89 -3.86 -2.85 16.76
CA SER A 89 -2.90 -2.76 17.88
C SER A 89 -2.90 -4.05 18.68
N LEU A 90 -4.08 -4.59 18.95
CA LEU A 90 -4.23 -5.86 19.68
C LEU A 90 -3.75 -7.05 18.83
N ALA A 91 -4.23 -7.19 17.61
CA ALA A 91 -3.92 -8.32 16.74
C ALA A 91 -2.43 -8.40 16.35
N LEU A 92 -1.79 -7.24 16.18
CA LEU A 92 -0.38 -7.16 15.80
C LEU A 92 0.57 -6.96 16.99
N ASN A 93 0.03 -6.91 18.22
CA ASN A 93 0.80 -6.59 19.44
C ASN A 93 1.69 -5.34 19.22
N ALA A 94 1.08 -4.26 18.74
CA ALA A 94 1.76 -3.03 18.37
C ALA A 94 1.24 -1.84 19.19
N ASP A 95 2.06 -0.80 19.35
CA ASP A 95 1.64 0.42 20.01
C ASP A 95 0.53 1.13 19.21
N ARG A 96 -0.49 1.63 19.92
CA ARG A 96 -1.66 2.26 19.33
C ARG A 96 -1.32 3.52 18.52
N GLU A 97 -0.38 4.32 19.01
CA GLU A 97 0.03 5.55 18.34
C GLU A 97 0.86 5.23 17.07
N ASP A 98 1.61 4.14 17.06
CA ASP A 98 2.37 3.72 15.88
C ASP A 98 1.43 3.17 14.80
N VAL A 99 0.40 2.40 15.17
CA VAL A 99 -0.67 1.97 14.24
C VAL A 99 -1.41 3.18 13.68
N LYS A 100 -1.78 4.14 14.53
CA LYS A 100 -2.44 5.38 14.10
C LYS A 100 -1.61 6.18 13.10
N LYS A 101 -0.30 6.30 13.34
CA LYS A 101 0.62 6.98 12.40
C LYS A 101 0.72 6.24 11.06
N ALA A 102 0.80 4.91 11.10
CA ALA A 102 0.87 4.09 9.88
C ALA A 102 -0.38 4.21 9.01
N LEU A 103 -1.55 4.40 9.65
CA LEU A 103 -2.84 4.57 8.99
C LEU A 103 -3.21 6.03 8.72
N ALA A 104 -2.40 7.01 9.12
CA ALA A 104 -2.70 8.42 8.83
C ALA A 104 -2.68 8.69 7.32
N ALA A 105 -3.39 9.72 6.87
CA ALA A 105 -3.45 10.11 5.45
C ALA A 105 -2.05 10.40 4.87
N GLU A 106 -1.13 10.92 5.68
CA GLU A 106 0.27 11.18 5.33
C GLU A 106 1.15 9.93 5.49
N GLY A 107 0.65 8.86 6.13
CA GLY A 107 1.33 7.58 6.29
C GLY A 107 1.54 6.90 4.95
N LYS A 108 2.61 6.11 4.81
CA LYS A 108 2.97 5.47 3.55
C LYS A 108 1.86 4.57 2.99
N LEU A 109 1.18 3.82 3.85
CA LEU A 109 0.15 2.89 3.42
C LEU A 109 -0.99 3.59 2.66
N VAL A 110 -1.43 4.75 3.17
CA VAL A 110 -2.53 5.52 2.58
C VAL A 110 -2.02 6.46 1.49
N SER A 111 -0.94 7.21 1.74
CA SER A 111 -0.42 8.20 0.78
C SER A 111 0.07 7.59 -0.55
N ILE A 112 0.51 6.32 -0.53
CA ILE A 112 0.92 5.57 -1.73
C ILE A 112 -0.30 4.87 -2.37
N GLY A 113 -1.42 4.75 -1.66
CA GLY A 113 -2.61 4.04 -2.12
C GLY A 113 -2.51 2.52 -1.97
N LEU A 114 -1.68 2.01 -1.06
CA LEU A 114 -1.64 0.58 -0.71
C LEU A 114 -2.85 0.17 0.14
N LEU A 115 -3.32 1.09 0.98
CA LEU A 115 -4.59 1.02 1.70
C LEU A 115 -5.40 2.27 1.41
N ASP A 116 -6.71 2.16 1.52
CA ASP A 116 -7.65 3.27 1.38
C ASP A 116 -8.68 3.21 2.50
N TYR A 117 -9.30 4.36 2.79
CA TYR A 117 -10.44 4.40 3.69
C TYR A 117 -11.69 4.00 2.93
N GLY A 118 -12.51 3.14 3.54
CA GLY A 118 -13.78 2.78 2.96
C GLY A 118 -14.78 3.94 2.94
N GLU A 119 -15.71 3.91 2.01
CA GLU A 119 -16.64 5.04 1.78
C GLU A 119 -17.69 5.17 2.87
N SER A 120 -18.15 4.08 3.45
CA SER A 120 -19.06 4.03 4.60
C SER A 120 -19.34 2.58 5.00
N GLY A 121 -19.37 2.29 6.28
CA GLY A 121 -19.77 0.99 6.81
C GLY A 121 -19.37 0.85 8.27
N ASP A 122 -19.98 -0.11 8.92
CA ASP A 122 -19.78 -0.37 10.33
C ASP A 122 -18.78 -1.50 10.58
N GLU A 123 -18.42 -2.27 9.53
CA GLU A 123 -17.51 -3.41 9.61
C GLU A 123 -16.04 -3.01 9.39
N PHE A 124 -15.11 -3.77 9.97
CA PHE A 124 -13.67 -3.53 9.79
C PHE A 124 -13.25 -3.43 8.33
N CYS A 125 -13.70 -4.39 7.50
CA CYS A 125 -13.38 -4.45 6.08
C CYS A 125 -14.04 -3.35 5.23
N GLU A 126 -14.96 -2.60 5.81
CA GLU A 126 -15.61 -1.43 5.21
C GLU A 126 -14.95 -0.12 5.63
N GLN A 127 -14.25 -0.11 6.79
CA GLN A 127 -13.52 1.06 7.29
C GLN A 127 -12.15 1.23 6.64
N ILE A 128 -11.47 0.10 6.36
CA ILE A 128 -10.16 0.09 5.72
C ILE A 128 -10.08 -1.03 4.69
N VAL A 129 -9.67 -0.68 3.50
CA VAL A 129 -9.66 -1.58 2.34
C VAL A 129 -8.29 -1.60 1.66
N PRO A 130 -7.92 -2.68 0.98
CA PRO A 130 -6.80 -2.66 0.05
C PRO A 130 -6.99 -1.57 -1.00
N GLY A 131 -5.97 -0.74 -1.20
CA GLY A 131 -6.01 0.34 -2.16
C GLY A 131 -6.05 -0.16 -3.61
N ALA A 132 -6.60 0.67 -4.51
CA ALA A 132 -6.73 0.38 -5.93
C ALA A 132 -5.39 0.17 -6.65
N VAL A 133 -4.28 0.53 -6.03
CA VAL A 133 -2.92 0.33 -6.56
C VAL A 133 -2.54 -1.15 -6.66
N LEU A 134 -3.14 -2.01 -5.83
CA LEU A 134 -2.75 -3.41 -5.73
C LEU A 134 -3.69 -4.33 -6.53
N SER A 135 -3.09 -5.29 -7.22
CA SER A 135 -3.84 -6.30 -7.95
C SER A 135 -4.67 -7.20 -7.02
N PRO A 136 -5.91 -7.56 -7.40
CA PRO A 136 -6.71 -8.54 -6.65
C PRO A 136 -6.02 -9.91 -6.48
N SER A 137 -5.08 -10.25 -7.35
CA SER A 137 -4.34 -11.53 -7.31
C SER A 137 -3.18 -11.55 -6.30
N THR A 138 -2.99 -10.49 -5.50
CA THR A 138 -1.83 -10.33 -4.60
C THR A 138 -1.66 -11.49 -3.62
N LEU A 139 -2.75 -12.13 -3.19
CA LEU A 139 -2.71 -13.24 -2.23
C LEU A 139 -2.36 -14.59 -2.85
N SER A 140 -2.70 -14.84 -4.11
CA SER A 140 -2.74 -16.19 -4.67
C SER A 140 -1.62 -16.50 -5.65
N VAL A 141 -0.99 -15.49 -6.24
CA VAL A 141 0.03 -15.66 -7.29
C VAL A 141 1.23 -14.78 -7.00
N LYS A 142 2.45 -15.34 -7.12
CA LYS A 142 3.68 -14.55 -7.06
C LYS A 142 3.76 -13.64 -8.28
N LEU A 143 3.81 -12.34 -8.05
CA LEU A 143 3.74 -11.31 -9.08
C LEU A 143 5.07 -10.52 -9.15
N SER A 144 5.36 -9.97 -10.33
CA SER A 144 6.35 -8.89 -10.44
C SER A 144 5.76 -7.58 -9.94
N LEU A 145 6.60 -6.61 -9.57
CA LEU A 145 6.12 -5.30 -9.10
C LEU A 145 5.17 -4.64 -10.11
N SER A 146 5.50 -4.71 -11.41
CA SER A 146 4.65 -4.17 -12.48
C SER A 146 3.26 -4.83 -12.55
N LYS A 147 3.16 -6.12 -12.22
CA LYS A 147 1.87 -6.82 -12.16
C LYS A 147 1.10 -6.55 -10.88
N LEU A 148 1.81 -6.37 -9.75
CA LEU A 148 1.17 -5.96 -8.49
C LEU A 148 0.48 -4.61 -8.63
N LEU A 149 1.09 -3.70 -9.38
CA LEU A 149 0.63 -2.32 -9.60
C LEU A 149 -0.13 -2.16 -10.94
N GLN A 150 -0.51 -3.25 -11.60
CA GLN A 150 -0.99 -3.25 -12.98
C GLN A 150 -2.26 -2.41 -13.20
N GLU A 151 -3.13 -2.29 -12.20
CA GLU A 151 -4.35 -1.49 -12.34
C GLU A 151 -4.08 0.02 -12.27
N SER A 152 -2.97 0.42 -11.63
CA SER A 152 -2.62 1.82 -11.45
C SER A 152 -1.53 2.32 -12.38
N PHE A 153 -0.68 1.42 -12.89
CA PHE A 153 0.46 1.77 -13.72
C PHE A 153 0.55 0.89 -14.95
N LEU A 154 0.31 1.48 -16.10
CA LEU A 154 0.63 0.83 -17.38
C LEU A 154 2.09 1.18 -17.73
N PRO A 155 3.00 0.18 -17.80
CA PRO A 155 4.36 0.43 -18.24
C PRO A 155 4.35 1.06 -19.63
N ALA A 156 5.00 2.21 -19.75
CA ALA A 156 5.20 2.80 -21.06
C ALA A 156 6.15 1.92 -21.88
N PRO A 157 5.93 1.76 -23.19
CA PRO A 157 6.89 1.08 -24.05
C PRO A 157 8.22 1.80 -24.00
N ASP A 158 9.32 1.04 -24.20
CA ASP A 158 10.66 1.62 -24.27
C ASP A 158 10.72 2.72 -25.34
N PRO A 159 11.45 3.82 -25.07
CA PRO A 159 11.60 4.88 -26.07
C PRO A 159 12.36 4.34 -27.29
N THR A 160 11.92 4.74 -28.47
CA THR A 160 12.60 4.42 -29.74
C THR A 160 13.70 5.43 -30.06
N LEU A 161 13.69 6.57 -29.38
CA LEU A 161 14.63 7.68 -29.55
C LEU A 161 15.51 7.84 -28.33
N SER A 162 16.56 8.65 -28.44
CA SER A 162 17.41 9.11 -27.34
C SER A 162 17.37 10.64 -27.25
N VAL A 163 17.95 11.21 -26.19
CA VAL A 163 18.01 12.68 -25.98
C VAL A 163 18.67 13.38 -27.17
N GLU A 164 19.61 12.74 -27.83
CA GLU A 164 20.35 13.27 -28.99
C GLU A 164 19.47 13.50 -30.22
N HIS A 165 18.34 12.81 -30.31
CA HIS A 165 17.36 13.01 -31.38
C HIS A 165 16.50 14.30 -31.20
N PHE A 166 16.71 15.04 -30.10
CA PHE A 166 16.06 16.31 -29.81
C PHE A 166 17.04 17.49 -29.77
N PRO A 167 17.89 17.71 -30.82
CA PRO A 167 18.93 18.75 -30.82
C PRO A 167 18.33 20.16 -30.77
N HIS A 168 17.08 20.31 -31.17
CA HIS A 168 16.33 21.57 -31.14
C HIS A 168 15.84 21.95 -29.73
N LEU A 169 16.00 21.06 -28.74
CA LEU A 169 15.63 21.28 -27.35
C LEU A 169 16.83 21.18 -26.39
N PRO A 170 17.84 22.06 -26.52
CA PRO A 170 19.06 21.99 -25.69
C PRO A 170 18.76 22.15 -24.19
N ILE A 171 17.61 22.72 -23.82
CA ILE A 171 17.16 22.85 -22.44
C ILE A 171 16.94 21.48 -21.77
N VAL A 172 16.58 20.45 -22.56
CA VAL A 172 16.35 19.10 -22.04
C VAL A 172 17.63 18.51 -21.47
N SER A 173 18.71 18.50 -22.26
CA SER A 173 19.99 17.93 -21.86
C SER A 173 20.75 18.79 -20.86
N ARG A 174 20.69 20.13 -21.00
CA ARG A 174 21.49 21.05 -20.19
C ARG A 174 20.88 21.42 -18.84
N VAL A 175 19.55 21.43 -18.74
CA VAL A 175 18.84 21.89 -17.55
C VAL A 175 17.94 20.81 -16.99
N LEU A 176 17.02 20.30 -17.80
CA LEU A 176 15.95 19.42 -17.32
C LEU A 176 16.47 18.09 -16.77
N LEU A 177 17.31 17.39 -17.51
CA LEU A 177 17.85 16.10 -17.04
C LEU A 177 18.73 16.23 -15.79
N PRO A 178 19.68 17.19 -15.70
CA PRO A 178 20.42 17.41 -14.44
C PRO A 178 19.52 17.77 -13.27
N TYR A 179 18.51 18.61 -13.51
CA TYR A 179 17.54 18.98 -12.48
C TYR A 179 16.75 17.77 -11.98
N LEU A 180 16.20 16.95 -12.89
CA LEU A 180 15.44 15.74 -12.52
C LEU A 180 16.30 14.74 -11.77
N LYS A 181 17.54 14.50 -12.21
CA LYS A 181 18.48 13.62 -11.49
C LYS A 181 18.72 14.12 -10.06
N SER A 182 18.90 15.41 -9.89
CA SER A 182 19.06 16.03 -8.58
C SER A 182 17.78 15.94 -7.74
N ALA A 183 16.62 16.17 -8.35
CA ALA A 183 15.32 16.10 -7.68
C ALA A 183 15.02 14.68 -7.18
N VAL A 184 15.27 13.66 -7.99
CA VAL A 184 15.10 12.25 -7.62
C VAL A 184 16.08 11.85 -6.52
N ALA A 185 17.36 12.23 -6.65
CA ALA A 185 18.39 11.94 -5.64
C ALA A 185 18.11 12.63 -4.30
N GLY A 186 17.51 13.83 -4.35
CA GLY A 186 17.14 14.62 -3.17
C GLY A 186 15.72 14.32 -2.63
N GLU A 187 15.02 13.34 -3.19
CA GLU A 187 13.63 12.99 -2.83
C GLU A 187 12.69 14.23 -2.81
N LEU A 188 12.90 15.18 -3.74
CA LEU A 188 12.11 16.41 -3.81
C LEU A 188 10.66 16.10 -4.18
N LYS A 189 9.73 16.58 -3.36
CA LYS A 189 8.28 16.45 -3.59
C LYS A 189 7.75 17.66 -4.38
N GLY A 190 6.64 17.45 -5.11
CA GLY A 190 5.92 18.52 -5.78
C GLY A 190 6.58 19.03 -7.08
N VAL A 191 7.52 18.28 -7.66
CA VAL A 191 8.10 18.62 -8.96
C VAL A 191 7.13 18.22 -10.07
N ASN A 192 6.59 19.23 -10.77
CA ASN A 192 5.68 19.03 -11.89
C ASN A 192 6.27 19.67 -13.15
N ILE A 193 6.30 18.93 -14.27
CA ILE A 193 6.82 19.39 -15.55
C ILE A 193 5.73 19.30 -16.59
N LEU A 194 5.43 20.41 -17.24
CA LEU A 194 4.44 20.49 -18.31
C LEU A 194 5.13 20.60 -19.67
N PHE A 195 4.92 19.61 -20.54
CA PHE A 195 5.28 19.67 -21.95
C PHE A 195 4.08 20.12 -22.78
N TYR A 196 4.20 21.24 -23.46
CA TYR A 196 3.15 21.76 -24.33
C TYR A 196 3.67 22.02 -25.75
N GLY A 197 2.77 22.04 -26.73
CA GLY A 197 3.09 22.25 -28.14
C GLY A 197 2.10 21.54 -29.07
N PRO A 198 2.21 21.71 -30.39
CA PRO A 198 1.30 21.14 -31.37
C PRO A 198 1.30 19.60 -31.33
N PRO A 199 0.20 18.96 -31.79
CA PRO A 199 0.18 17.52 -32.01
C PRO A 199 1.34 17.06 -32.91
N GLY A 200 1.89 15.88 -32.65
CA GLY A 200 2.99 15.32 -33.46
C GLY A 200 4.39 15.90 -33.15
N SER A 201 4.55 16.83 -32.20
CA SER A 201 5.85 17.43 -31.87
C SER A 201 6.79 16.55 -31.02
N GLY A 202 6.46 15.27 -30.83
CA GLY A 202 7.33 14.33 -30.11
C GLY A 202 7.25 14.39 -28.58
N LYS A 203 6.29 15.09 -27.99
CA LYS A 203 6.18 15.27 -26.52
C LYS A 203 6.14 13.92 -25.77
N THR A 204 5.32 13.01 -26.22
CA THR A 204 5.18 11.67 -25.59
C THR A 204 6.48 10.88 -25.68
N GLU A 205 7.15 10.93 -26.80
CA GLU A 205 8.43 10.22 -26.97
C GLU A 205 9.54 10.86 -26.14
N LEU A 206 9.58 12.20 -26.09
CA LEU A 206 10.50 12.92 -25.21
C LEU A 206 10.30 12.55 -23.74
N THR A 207 9.03 12.48 -23.28
CA THR A 207 8.73 12.07 -21.90
C THR A 207 9.25 10.67 -21.60
N ARG A 208 9.09 9.71 -22.53
CA ARG A 208 9.63 8.35 -22.39
C ARG A 208 11.15 8.33 -22.33
N VAL A 209 11.81 9.13 -23.17
CA VAL A 209 13.27 9.27 -23.17
C VAL A 209 13.80 9.84 -21.86
N ILE A 210 13.10 10.78 -21.25
CA ILE A 210 13.49 11.41 -20.00
C ILE A 210 13.27 10.46 -18.81
N ALA A 211 12.23 9.61 -18.86
CA ALA A 211 11.89 8.68 -17.79
C ALA A 211 12.79 7.45 -17.71
N LYS A 212 13.61 7.19 -18.74
CA LYS A 212 14.59 6.09 -18.81
C LYS A 212 15.93 6.48 -18.20
#